data_f7941cfa9c8d3d1b5c6d23515f428b6a
#
_entry.id   f7941cfa9c8d3d1b5c6d23515f428b6a
#
_cell.length_a   1.000
_cell.length_b   1.000
_cell.length_c   1.000
_cell.angle_alpha   90.00
_cell.angle_beta   90.00
_cell.angle_gamma   90.00
#
_symmetry.space_group_name_H-M   'P 1'
#
loop_
_entity.id
_entity.type
_entity.pdbx_description
1 polymer ?
#
loop_
_entity_poly.entity_id
_entity_poly.type
_entity_poly.pdbx_seq_one_letter_code
_entity_poly.pdbx_strand_id
1 'polypeptide(L)'
;MVGCLVPASEIEQLAGKLNFHLSELKELYDADEYHFTDICNHKNQFEGIDGFDALSMIQIFAEIIKEYDIKIVTQTITSEMLEKNGDLIAGVDAIARECGFSSISEAQKNESRALILNILNAKKYVESLSGDNEIAAVFCDEGLRKNNAETKIKLGGKDVEIDFCSSKEFPYLQVADFAAWALTRSKLNLEKSQNKEMKDFDLMTMKILEDIVPNYINIEAVSTNAGYGINIDKTFDEIIK
;
A
#
# COMPACT_ATOMS: atom_id res chain seq x y z
N MET A 1 -1.28 0.26 6.99
CA MET A 1 -0.54 1.12 6.02
C MET A 1 0.10 0.25 4.98
N VAL A 2 -0.05 0.60 3.73
CA VAL A 2 0.63 -0.05 2.59
C VAL A 2 1.40 1.03 1.84
N GLY A 3 2.59 0.72 1.39
CA GLY A 3 3.42 1.58 0.54
C GLY A 3 3.91 0.81 -0.66
N CYS A 4 4.12 1.49 -1.78
CA CYS A 4 4.67 0.94 -3.00
C CYS A 4 6.01 1.61 -3.32
N LEU A 5 7.02 0.80 -3.61
CA LEU A 5 8.32 1.26 -4.09
C LEU A 5 8.33 1.18 -5.61
N VAL A 6 8.50 2.33 -6.24
CA VAL A 6 8.56 2.45 -7.70
C VAL A 6 9.99 2.84 -8.08
N PRO A 7 10.65 2.11 -9.00
CA PRO A 7 11.94 2.52 -9.52
C PRO A 7 11.85 3.88 -10.22
N ALA A 8 12.78 4.79 -9.95
CA ALA A 8 12.75 6.12 -10.54
C ALA A 8 12.78 6.12 -12.07
N SER A 9 13.41 5.11 -12.68
CA SER A 9 13.44 4.93 -14.15
C SER A 9 12.07 4.64 -14.76
N GLU A 10 11.13 4.11 -13.97
CA GLU A 10 9.82 3.66 -14.45
C GLU A 10 8.72 4.71 -14.27
N ILE A 11 8.98 5.78 -13.51
CA ILE A 11 7.95 6.75 -13.10
C ILE A 11 7.19 7.36 -14.29
N GLU A 12 7.89 7.79 -15.33
CA GLU A 12 7.24 8.44 -16.48
C GLU A 12 6.36 7.46 -17.27
N GLN A 13 6.83 6.22 -17.47
CA GLN A 13 6.06 5.20 -18.19
C GLN A 13 4.85 4.76 -17.38
N LEU A 14 5.03 4.54 -16.08
CA LEU A 14 3.96 4.23 -15.15
C LEU A 14 2.89 5.34 -15.13
N ALA A 15 3.31 6.62 -15.07
CA ALA A 15 2.39 7.76 -15.15
C ALA A 15 1.57 7.74 -16.43
N GLY A 16 2.22 7.51 -17.57
CA GLY A 16 1.55 7.40 -18.87
C GLY A 16 0.49 6.30 -18.88
N LYS A 17 0.83 5.12 -18.34
CA LYS A 17 -0.07 3.97 -18.28
C LYS A 17 -1.25 4.22 -17.33
N LEU A 18 -1.01 4.74 -16.14
CA LEU A 18 -2.07 5.10 -15.18
C LEU A 18 -3.02 6.15 -15.75
N ASN A 19 -2.50 7.22 -16.34
CA ASN A 19 -3.32 8.28 -16.96
C ASN A 19 -4.16 7.76 -18.13
N PHE A 20 -3.64 6.83 -18.93
CA PHE A 20 -4.39 6.17 -19.98
C PHE A 20 -5.61 5.44 -19.38
N HIS A 21 -5.41 4.57 -18.40
CA HIS A 21 -6.52 3.84 -17.78
C HIS A 21 -7.49 4.74 -17.00
N LEU A 22 -7.01 5.84 -16.41
CA LEU A 22 -7.89 6.82 -15.77
C LEU A 22 -8.75 7.55 -16.79
N SER A 23 -8.23 7.83 -18.00
CA SER A 23 -9.03 8.45 -19.06
C SER A 23 -10.14 7.50 -19.56
N GLU A 24 -9.84 6.20 -19.68
CA GLU A 24 -10.85 5.18 -20.02
C GLU A 24 -11.91 5.05 -18.90
N LEU A 25 -11.47 5.04 -17.63
CA LEU A 25 -12.37 5.00 -16.48
C LEU A 25 -13.32 6.21 -16.47
N LYS A 26 -12.78 7.40 -16.74
CA LYS A 26 -13.57 8.63 -16.82
C LYS A 26 -14.59 8.60 -17.95
N GLU A 27 -14.23 8.08 -19.11
CA GLU A 27 -15.11 7.95 -20.26
C GLU A 27 -16.25 6.96 -20.01
N LEU A 28 -15.94 5.81 -19.40
CA LEU A 28 -16.89 4.71 -19.24
C LEU A 28 -17.79 4.87 -18.01
N TYR A 29 -17.28 5.41 -16.91
CA TYR A 29 -17.94 5.41 -15.60
C TYR A 29 -18.07 6.79 -14.95
N ASP A 30 -17.60 7.86 -15.61
CA ASP A 30 -17.52 9.23 -15.06
C ASP A 30 -16.77 9.27 -13.69
N ALA A 31 -15.76 8.39 -13.53
CA ALA A 31 -14.95 8.27 -12.32
C ALA A 31 -13.56 8.84 -12.54
N ASP A 32 -13.02 9.55 -11.52
CA ASP A 32 -11.69 10.15 -11.56
C ASP A 32 -10.63 9.28 -10.89
N GLU A 33 -11.04 8.20 -10.20
CA GLU A 33 -10.16 7.28 -9.49
C GLU A 33 -10.79 5.89 -9.34
N TYR A 34 -9.95 4.87 -9.16
CA TYR A 34 -10.35 3.49 -8.94
C TYR A 34 -10.65 3.24 -7.46
N HIS A 35 -11.91 3.17 -7.09
CA HIS A 35 -12.36 2.74 -5.77
C HIS A 35 -12.64 1.23 -5.78
N PHE A 36 -11.62 0.40 -5.55
CA PHE A 36 -11.74 -1.06 -5.68
C PHE A 36 -12.82 -1.68 -4.80
N THR A 37 -13.09 -1.09 -3.64
CA THR A 37 -14.20 -1.51 -2.79
C THR A 37 -15.56 -1.27 -3.46
N ASP A 38 -15.73 -0.13 -4.14
CA ASP A 38 -16.97 0.21 -4.82
C ASP A 38 -17.13 -0.58 -6.12
N ILE A 39 -16.05 -0.77 -6.87
CA ILE A 39 -16.01 -1.63 -8.06
C ILE A 39 -16.50 -3.04 -7.70
N CYS A 40 -15.93 -3.66 -6.67
CA CYS A 40 -16.30 -5.03 -6.27
C CYS A 40 -17.66 -5.15 -5.61
N ASN A 41 -18.22 -4.08 -5.08
CA ASN A 41 -19.55 -4.07 -4.46
C ASN A 41 -20.62 -3.44 -5.34
N HIS A 42 -20.30 -3.07 -6.58
CA HIS A 42 -21.19 -2.42 -7.54
C HIS A 42 -21.89 -1.20 -6.93
N LYS A 43 -21.10 -0.25 -6.41
CA LYS A 43 -21.61 0.93 -5.72
C LYS A 43 -21.17 2.23 -6.40
N ASN A 44 -21.89 3.30 -6.09
CA ASN A 44 -21.61 4.66 -6.57
C ASN A 44 -21.54 4.70 -8.10
N GLN A 45 -20.54 5.31 -8.70
CA GLN A 45 -20.35 5.38 -10.14
C GLN A 45 -20.15 4.01 -10.82
N PHE A 46 -19.93 2.95 -10.04
CA PHE A 46 -19.79 1.57 -10.51
C PHE A 46 -21.09 0.76 -10.33
N GLU A 47 -22.22 1.42 -10.07
CA GLU A 47 -23.52 0.75 -10.04
C GLU A 47 -23.86 0.20 -11.43
N GLY A 48 -24.06 -1.11 -11.51
CA GLY A 48 -24.34 -1.79 -12.79
C GLY A 48 -23.10 -2.27 -13.56
N ILE A 49 -21.87 -2.06 -13.04
CA ILE A 49 -20.68 -2.71 -13.62
C ILE A 49 -20.88 -4.22 -13.61
N ASP A 50 -20.52 -4.91 -14.69
CA ASP A 50 -20.54 -6.36 -14.68
C ASP A 50 -19.31 -6.98 -13.99
N GLY A 51 -19.42 -8.27 -13.66
CA GLY A 51 -18.34 -8.95 -12.94
C GLY A 51 -17.06 -9.10 -13.77
N PHE A 52 -17.16 -9.12 -15.10
CA PHE A 52 -16.02 -9.24 -15.98
C PHE A 52 -15.24 -7.92 -16.04
N ASP A 53 -15.94 -6.80 -16.19
CA ASP A 53 -15.33 -5.46 -16.17
C ASP A 53 -14.67 -5.18 -14.82
N ALA A 54 -15.32 -5.55 -13.71
CA ALA A 54 -14.72 -5.42 -12.38
C ALA A 54 -13.42 -6.24 -12.24
N LEU A 55 -13.40 -7.48 -12.73
CA LEU A 55 -12.20 -8.33 -12.74
C LEU A 55 -11.12 -7.76 -13.65
N SER A 56 -11.48 -7.18 -14.81
CA SER A 56 -10.54 -6.55 -15.72
C SER A 56 -9.83 -5.36 -15.08
N MET A 57 -10.54 -4.53 -14.31
CA MET A 57 -9.96 -3.42 -13.57
C MET A 57 -8.96 -3.91 -12.49
N ILE A 58 -9.30 -4.98 -11.78
CA ILE A 58 -8.41 -5.61 -10.81
C ILE A 58 -7.15 -6.14 -11.50
N GLN A 59 -7.32 -6.79 -12.65
CA GLN A 59 -6.22 -7.34 -13.43
C GLN A 59 -5.26 -6.28 -13.94
N ILE A 60 -5.76 -5.13 -14.43
CA ILE A 60 -4.94 -4.00 -14.89
C ILE A 60 -3.93 -3.59 -13.79
N PHE A 61 -4.38 -3.42 -12.56
CA PHE A 61 -3.48 -3.01 -11.47
C PHE A 61 -2.53 -4.11 -11.04
N ALA A 62 -2.94 -5.37 -11.05
CA ALA A 62 -2.06 -6.49 -10.80
C ALA A 62 -0.96 -6.58 -11.88
N GLU A 63 -1.30 -6.37 -13.15
CA GLU A 63 -0.35 -6.31 -14.25
C GLU A 63 0.61 -5.13 -14.13
N ILE A 64 0.14 -3.95 -13.76
CA ILE A 64 0.97 -2.77 -13.51
C ILE A 64 2.02 -3.08 -12.42
N ILE A 65 1.62 -3.68 -11.32
CA ILE A 65 2.56 -4.03 -10.24
C ILE A 65 3.65 -4.98 -10.74
N LYS A 66 3.28 -5.98 -11.55
CA LYS A 66 4.23 -6.94 -12.12
C LYS A 66 5.14 -6.32 -13.17
N GLU A 67 4.56 -5.59 -14.11
CA GLU A 67 5.28 -5.01 -15.26
C GLU A 67 6.37 -4.03 -14.83
N TYR A 68 6.06 -3.19 -13.83
CA TYR A 68 6.99 -2.18 -13.30
C TYR A 68 7.78 -2.67 -12.09
N ASP A 69 7.71 -3.96 -11.76
CA ASP A 69 8.36 -4.60 -10.60
C ASP A 69 8.15 -3.81 -9.29
N ILE A 70 6.95 -3.26 -9.11
CA ILE A 70 6.61 -2.42 -7.95
C ILE A 70 6.65 -3.29 -6.70
N LYS A 71 7.49 -2.94 -5.74
CA LYS A 71 7.58 -3.66 -4.47
C LYS A 71 6.61 -3.08 -3.45
N ILE A 72 5.89 -3.95 -2.77
CA ILE A 72 4.84 -3.58 -1.81
C ILE A 72 5.36 -3.79 -0.40
N VAL A 73 5.37 -2.72 0.39
CA VAL A 73 5.74 -2.72 1.81
C VAL A 73 4.49 -2.55 2.65
N THR A 74 4.31 -3.40 3.65
CA THR A 74 3.16 -3.31 4.53
C THR A 74 3.56 -3.10 5.98
N GLN A 75 2.77 -2.31 6.71
CA GLN A 75 2.95 -2.11 8.15
C GLN A 75 1.60 -2.09 8.86
N THR A 76 1.47 -2.94 9.88
CA THR A 76 0.31 -2.97 10.76
C THR A 76 0.73 -2.56 12.17
N ILE A 77 -0.05 -1.71 12.82
CA ILE A 77 0.09 -1.38 14.25
C ILE A 77 -0.99 -2.15 15.00
N THR A 78 -0.58 -3.03 15.91
CA THR A 78 -1.47 -3.80 16.78
C THR A 78 -1.28 -3.39 18.24
N SER A 79 -2.29 -3.60 19.09
CA SER A 79 -2.17 -3.37 20.53
C SER A 79 -1.02 -4.18 21.13
N GLU A 80 -0.85 -5.42 20.71
CA GLU A 80 0.24 -6.29 21.14
C GLU A 80 1.61 -5.72 20.79
N MET A 81 1.76 -5.16 19.56
CA MET A 81 2.99 -4.49 19.13
C MET A 81 3.31 -3.27 20.02
N LEU A 82 2.30 -2.46 20.33
CA LEU A 82 2.44 -1.29 21.17
C LEU A 82 2.88 -1.66 22.61
N GLU A 83 2.28 -2.72 23.17
CA GLU A 83 2.60 -3.19 24.52
C GLU A 83 4.00 -3.81 24.64
N LYS A 84 4.42 -4.57 23.63
CA LYS A 84 5.68 -5.33 23.68
C LYS A 84 6.91 -4.56 23.23
N ASN A 85 6.74 -3.45 22.51
CA ASN A 85 7.84 -2.72 21.85
C ASN A 85 7.90 -1.24 22.25
N GLY A 86 7.77 -0.94 23.53
CA GLY A 86 7.73 0.44 24.03
C GLY A 86 8.87 1.33 23.56
N ASP A 87 10.12 0.82 23.57
CA ASP A 87 11.29 1.58 23.14
C ASP A 87 11.29 1.88 21.63
N LEU A 88 10.87 0.90 20.80
CA LEU A 88 10.72 1.09 19.37
C LEU A 88 9.65 2.15 19.09
N ILE A 89 8.50 2.04 19.75
CA ILE A 89 7.40 2.99 19.60
C ILE A 89 7.82 4.40 20.06
N ALA A 90 8.56 4.52 21.15
CA ALA A 90 9.09 5.81 21.61
C ALA A 90 10.04 6.44 20.57
N GLY A 91 10.89 5.62 19.94
CA GLY A 91 11.74 6.06 18.82
C GLY A 91 10.95 6.52 17.60
N VAL A 92 9.94 5.76 17.20
CA VAL A 92 9.03 6.11 16.10
C VAL A 92 8.25 7.40 16.40
N ASP A 93 7.77 7.57 17.63
CA ASP A 93 7.10 8.81 18.08
C ASP A 93 8.02 10.01 18.09
N ALA A 94 9.33 9.82 18.37
CA ALA A 94 10.31 10.89 18.26
C ALA A 94 10.50 11.33 16.80
N ILE A 95 10.67 10.40 15.88
CA ILE A 95 10.74 10.67 14.43
C ILE A 95 9.45 11.36 13.95
N ALA A 96 8.28 10.86 14.35
CA ALA A 96 7.01 11.45 14.00
C ALA A 96 6.91 12.92 14.44
N ARG A 97 7.39 13.25 15.65
CA ARG A 97 7.43 14.65 16.12
C ARG A 97 8.36 15.52 15.28
N GLU A 98 9.55 15.02 14.93
CA GLU A 98 10.49 15.72 14.06
C GLU A 98 9.91 15.98 12.68
N CYS A 99 9.10 15.05 12.16
CA CYS A 99 8.36 15.19 10.91
C CYS A 99 7.11 16.09 11.06
N GLY A 100 6.87 16.72 12.20
CA GLY A 100 5.74 17.64 12.43
C GLY A 100 4.39 16.97 12.70
N PHE A 101 4.37 15.70 13.12
CA PHE A 101 3.14 14.99 13.53
C PHE A 101 2.82 15.16 15.02
N SER A 102 3.24 16.25 15.65
CA SER A 102 3.15 16.43 17.11
C SER A 102 1.75 16.75 17.65
N SER A 103 0.81 17.11 16.78
CA SER A 103 -0.54 17.61 17.19
C SER A 103 -1.70 16.74 16.71
N ILE A 104 -1.45 15.47 16.42
CA ILE A 104 -2.46 14.56 15.89
C ILE A 104 -3.21 13.80 17.01
N SER A 105 -4.46 13.40 16.73
CA SER A 105 -5.27 12.58 17.64
C SER A 105 -4.65 11.20 17.88
N GLU A 106 -5.09 10.48 18.93
CA GLU A 106 -4.58 9.11 19.20
C GLU A 106 -4.80 8.15 18.02
N ALA A 107 -5.92 8.27 17.28
CA ALA A 107 -6.15 7.47 16.08
C ALA A 107 -5.12 7.78 15.00
N GLN A 108 -4.89 9.06 14.74
CA GLN A 108 -3.87 9.49 13.76
C GLN A 108 -2.43 9.16 14.19
N LYS A 109 -2.15 9.01 15.51
CA LYS A 109 -0.84 8.56 15.98
C LYS A 109 -0.49 7.17 15.44
N ASN A 110 -1.41 6.24 15.43
CA ASN A 110 -1.14 4.90 14.89
C ASN A 110 -0.95 4.94 13.37
N GLU A 111 -1.63 5.80 12.66
CA GLU A 111 -1.42 6.02 11.23
C GLU A 111 -0.04 6.62 10.97
N SER A 112 0.38 7.65 11.71
CA SER A 112 1.73 8.23 11.57
C SER A 112 2.84 7.26 11.97
N ARG A 113 2.64 6.45 13.01
CA ARG A 113 3.55 5.36 13.38
C ARG A 113 3.69 4.33 12.27
N ALA A 114 2.56 3.92 11.69
CA ALA A 114 2.55 3.00 10.56
C ALA A 114 3.26 3.58 9.34
N LEU A 115 3.09 4.87 9.05
CA LEU A 115 3.80 5.56 7.97
C LEU A 115 5.32 5.55 8.20
N ILE A 116 5.77 5.99 9.37
CA ILE A 116 7.21 6.03 9.69
C ILE A 116 7.83 4.63 9.61
N LEU A 117 7.18 3.61 10.20
CA LEU A 117 7.67 2.23 10.13
C LEU A 117 7.68 1.69 8.70
N ASN A 118 6.67 2.03 7.89
CA ASN A 118 6.63 1.65 6.48
C ASN A 118 7.81 2.25 5.70
N ILE A 119 8.09 3.54 5.90
CA ILE A 119 9.25 4.22 5.30
C ILE A 119 10.58 3.60 5.75
N LEU A 120 10.73 3.29 7.04
CA LEU A 120 11.94 2.65 7.56
C LEU A 120 12.13 1.23 7.01
N ASN A 121 11.05 0.48 6.84
CA ASN A 121 11.08 -0.83 6.20
C ASN A 121 11.44 -0.72 4.71
N ALA A 122 10.84 0.22 3.99
CA ALA A 122 11.18 0.52 2.60
C ALA A 122 12.67 0.86 2.46
N LYS A 123 13.20 1.73 3.34
CA LYS A 123 14.63 2.06 3.39
C LYS A 123 15.50 0.82 3.59
N LYS A 124 15.18 -0.02 4.58
CA LYS A 124 15.92 -1.25 4.85
C LYS A 124 15.96 -2.18 3.64
N TYR A 125 14.85 -2.30 2.93
CA TYR A 125 14.81 -3.07 1.70
C TYR A 125 15.71 -2.46 0.62
N VAL A 126 15.58 -1.17 0.35
CA VAL A 126 16.38 -0.46 -0.67
C VAL A 126 17.88 -0.58 -0.38
N GLU A 127 18.28 -0.48 0.89
CA GLU A 127 19.67 -0.69 1.33
C GLU A 127 20.16 -2.14 1.19
N SER A 128 19.25 -3.11 1.16
CA SER A 128 19.60 -4.52 0.94
C SER A 128 19.87 -4.87 -0.53
N LEU A 129 19.44 -4.01 -1.45
CA LEU A 129 19.71 -4.15 -2.87
C LEU A 129 21.19 -3.81 -3.18
N SER A 130 21.72 -4.45 -4.21
CA SER A 130 23.09 -4.15 -4.66
C SER A 130 23.16 -2.75 -5.29
N GLY A 131 24.16 -1.94 -4.89
CA GLY A 131 24.39 -0.58 -5.41
C GLY A 131 24.04 0.52 -4.42
N ASP A 132 24.23 1.78 -4.82
CA ASP A 132 23.94 2.97 -4.02
C ASP A 132 22.47 3.41 -4.19
N ASN A 133 21.55 2.50 -3.83
CA ASN A 133 20.11 2.78 -3.93
C ASN A 133 19.65 3.60 -2.73
N GLU A 134 18.77 4.58 -2.97
CA GLU A 134 18.18 5.42 -1.94
C GLU A 134 16.70 5.75 -2.25
N ILE A 135 15.95 6.13 -1.21
CA ILE A 135 14.61 6.69 -1.37
C ILE A 135 14.78 8.17 -1.70
N ALA A 136 14.34 8.56 -2.89
CA ALA A 136 14.45 9.94 -3.38
C ALA A 136 13.30 10.83 -2.87
N ALA A 137 12.07 10.30 -2.80
CA ALA A 137 10.87 11.02 -2.36
C ALA A 137 9.86 10.02 -1.77
N VAL A 138 8.94 10.54 -0.94
CA VAL A 138 7.81 9.79 -0.38
C VAL A 138 6.53 10.57 -0.66
N PHE A 139 5.56 9.91 -1.25
CA PHE A 139 4.24 10.46 -1.51
C PHE A 139 3.21 9.74 -0.66
N CYS A 140 2.34 10.49 0.01
CA CYS A 140 1.30 9.97 0.88
C CYS A 140 -0.07 10.52 0.48
N ASP A 141 -1.12 9.74 0.74
CA ASP A 141 -2.47 10.26 0.67
C ASP A 141 -2.72 11.36 1.71
N GLU A 142 -3.41 12.42 1.30
CA GLU A 142 -3.71 13.60 2.12
C GLU A 142 -4.62 13.33 3.34
N GLY A 143 -5.19 12.12 3.44
CA GLY A 143 -6.01 11.70 4.58
C GLY A 143 -5.30 11.77 5.93
N LEU A 144 -3.97 11.64 5.98
CA LEU A 144 -3.18 11.78 7.19
C LEU A 144 -2.86 13.24 7.53
N ARG A 145 -2.63 14.08 6.53
CA ARG A 145 -2.38 15.52 6.65
C ARG A 145 -3.00 16.24 5.45
N LYS A 146 -3.45 17.48 5.66
CA LYS A 146 -3.96 18.31 4.56
C LYS A 146 -2.85 18.57 3.53
N ASN A 147 -3.25 18.55 2.27
CA ASN A 147 -2.43 18.86 1.11
C ASN A 147 -1.51 20.09 1.35
N ASN A 148 -0.28 20.03 0.87
CA ASN A 148 0.77 21.05 0.99
C ASN A 148 1.42 21.24 2.38
N ALA A 149 1.33 20.31 3.31
CA ALA A 149 2.15 20.35 4.50
C ALA A 149 3.54 19.78 4.17
N GLU A 150 4.52 20.65 3.94
CA GLU A 150 5.93 20.22 3.81
C GLU A 150 6.35 19.43 5.04
N THR A 151 6.78 18.23 4.82
CA THR A 151 7.26 17.32 5.85
C THR A 151 8.52 16.63 5.35
N LYS A 152 9.52 16.49 6.21
CA LYS A 152 10.79 15.83 5.87
C LYS A 152 11.11 14.76 6.90
N ILE A 153 11.64 13.65 6.43
CA ILE A 153 12.19 12.59 7.27
C ILE A 153 13.70 12.44 7.01
N LYS A 154 14.49 12.24 8.07
CA LYS A 154 15.91 11.94 7.91
C LYS A 154 16.13 10.44 7.68
N LEU A 155 16.60 10.10 6.49
CA LEU A 155 16.97 8.74 6.13
C LEU A 155 18.47 8.69 5.81
N GLY A 156 19.24 7.98 6.66
CA GLY A 156 20.70 7.87 6.47
C GLY A 156 21.44 9.22 6.49
N GLY A 157 20.91 10.21 7.21
CA GLY A 157 21.50 11.56 7.31
C GLY A 157 21.07 12.53 6.20
N LYS A 158 20.31 12.08 5.20
CA LYS A 158 19.70 12.92 4.15
C LYS A 158 18.27 13.25 4.52
N ASP A 159 17.84 14.47 4.22
CA ASP A 159 16.44 14.87 4.31
C ASP A 159 15.69 14.38 3.05
N VAL A 160 14.64 13.58 3.26
CA VAL A 160 13.73 13.09 2.22
C VAL A 160 12.38 13.77 2.44
N GLU A 161 11.83 14.35 1.39
CA GLU A 161 10.53 15.02 1.45
C GLU A 161 9.41 13.98 1.50
N ILE A 162 8.38 14.28 2.31
CA ILE A 162 7.12 13.55 2.35
C ILE A 162 6.04 14.50 1.86
N ASP A 163 5.53 14.25 0.67
CA ASP A 163 4.47 15.03 0.06
C ASP A 163 3.12 14.37 0.31
N PHE A 164 2.16 15.15 0.81
CA PHE A 164 0.78 14.71 1.00
C PHE A 164 -0.06 15.17 -0.19
N CYS A 165 -0.54 14.22 -0.97
CA CYS A 165 -1.18 14.46 -2.26
C CYS A 165 -2.57 13.84 -2.31
N SER A 166 -3.46 14.40 -3.14
CA SER A 166 -4.69 13.73 -3.52
C SER A 166 -4.42 12.61 -4.53
N SER A 167 -5.06 11.45 -4.37
CA SER A 167 -5.00 10.34 -5.31
C SER A 167 -5.51 10.72 -6.71
N LYS A 168 -6.35 11.74 -6.82
CA LYS A 168 -6.83 12.29 -8.11
C LYS A 168 -5.75 13.06 -8.87
N GLU A 169 -4.93 13.82 -8.13
CA GLU A 169 -3.84 14.60 -8.71
C GLU A 169 -2.56 13.79 -8.86
N PHE A 170 -2.40 12.74 -8.05
CA PHE A 170 -1.22 11.90 -8.00
C PHE A 170 -1.58 10.42 -8.19
N PRO A 171 -1.72 9.95 -9.45
CA PRO A 171 -2.27 8.63 -9.78
C PRO A 171 -1.51 7.44 -9.18
N TYR A 172 -0.22 7.59 -8.86
CA TYR A 172 0.59 6.53 -8.25
C TYR A 172 0.03 6.06 -6.89
N LEU A 173 -0.67 6.93 -6.15
CA LEU A 173 -1.31 6.56 -4.89
C LEU A 173 -2.40 5.50 -5.10
N GLN A 174 -3.03 5.44 -6.26
CA GLN A 174 -4.02 4.42 -6.58
C GLN A 174 -3.41 3.01 -6.66
N VAL A 175 -2.12 2.89 -6.97
CA VAL A 175 -1.40 1.61 -6.92
C VAL A 175 -1.26 1.13 -5.48
N ALA A 176 -0.96 2.05 -4.54
CA ALA A 176 -0.88 1.73 -3.12
C ALA A 176 -2.27 1.39 -2.54
N ASP A 177 -3.33 2.10 -2.97
CA ASP A 177 -4.71 1.80 -2.61
C ASP A 177 -5.14 0.43 -3.11
N PHE A 178 -4.80 0.09 -4.36
CA PHE A 178 -5.02 -1.25 -4.88
C PHE A 178 -4.31 -2.31 -4.05
N ALA A 179 -3.03 -2.13 -3.73
CA ALA A 179 -2.27 -3.08 -2.92
C ALA A 179 -2.86 -3.24 -1.51
N ALA A 180 -3.36 -2.16 -0.89
CA ALA A 180 -4.04 -2.20 0.40
C ALA A 180 -5.37 -2.94 0.32
N TRP A 181 -6.16 -2.66 -0.72
CA TRP A 181 -7.41 -3.37 -1.00
C TRP A 181 -7.15 -4.85 -1.26
N ALA A 182 -6.17 -5.20 -2.08
CA ALA A 182 -5.80 -6.57 -2.42
C ALA A 182 -5.46 -7.40 -1.18
N LEU A 183 -4.67 -6.84 -0.26
CA LEU A 183 -4.34 -7.48 1.01
C LEU A 183 -5.59 -7.72 1.87
N THR A 184 -6.48 -6.75 1.96
CA THR A 184 -7.74 -6.85 2.71
C THR A 184 -8.67 -7.87 2.08
N ARG A 185 -8.79 -7.86 0.76
CA ARG A 185 -9.62 -8.79 0.00
C ARG A 185 -9.14 -10.23 0.14
N SER A 186 -7.83 -10.45 0.09
CA SER A 186 -7.23 -11.76 0.28
C SER A 186 -7.58 -12.36 1.65
N LYS A 187 -7.50 -11.55 2.72
CA LYS A 187 -7.93 -11.98 4.07
C LYS A 187 -9.41 -12.36 4.13
N LEU A 188 -10.28 -11.54 3.56
CA LEU A 188 -11.72 -11.83 3.51
C LEU A 188 -12.03 -13.10 2.71
N ASN A 189 -11.32 -13.30 1.59
CA ASN A 189 -11.49 -14.50 0.77
C ASN A 189 -10.99 -15.75 1.50
N LEU A 190 -9.92 -15.65 2.30
CA LEU A 190 -9.47 -16.75 3.16
C LEU A 190 -10.55 -17.15 4.17
N GLU A 191 -11.16 -16.19 4.86
CA GLU A 191 -12.26 -16.44 5.80
C GLU A 191 -13.45 -17.09 5.11
N LYS A 192 -13.86 -16.60 3.93
CA LYS A 192 -14.93 -17.20 3.11
C LYS A 192 -14.59 -18.64 2.67
N SER A 193 -13.34 -18.89 2.29
CA SER A 193 -12.86 -20.22 1.91
C SER A 193 -13.03 -21.24 3.06
N GLN A 194 -12.63 -20.85 4.28
CA GLN A 194 -12.78 -21.68 5.47
C GLN A 194 -14.25 -21.98 5.78
N ASN A 195 -15.15 -21.04 5.51
CA ASN A 195 -16.60 -21.20 5.69
C ASN A 195 -17.32 -21.81 4.46
N LYS A 196 -16.62 -22.12 3.37
CA LYS A 196 -17.16 -22.61 2.10
C LYS A 196 -18.18 -21.64 1.46
N GLU A 197 -17.94 -20.35 1.60
CA GLU A 197 -18.83 -19.26 1.10
C GLU A 197 -18.28 -18.56 -0.15
N MET A 198 -17.21 -19.10 -0.76
CA MET A 198 -16.57 -18.47 -1.93
C MET A 198 -17.46 -18.59 -3.17
N LYS A 199 -17.60 -17.48 -3.88
CA LYS A 199 -18.24 -17.38 -5.20
C LYS A 199 -17.19 -17.38 -6.30
N ASP A 200 -17.61 -17.61 -7.54
CA ASP A 200 -16.72 -17.61 -8.71
C ASP A 200 -15.92 -16.30 -8.82
N PHE A 201 -16.56 -15.15 -8.56
CA PHE A 201 -15.87 -13.85 -8.53
C PHE A 201 -14.76 -13.79 -7.49
N ASP A 202 -14.98 -14.34 -6.28
CA ASP A 202 -13.98 -14.40 -5.23
C ASP A 202 -12.77 -15.28 -5.64
N LEU A 203 -13.06 -16.43 -6.28
CA LEU A 203 -12.03 -17.34 -6.79
C LEU A 203 -11.18 -16.69 -7.90
N MET A 204 -11.83 -16.03 -8.86
CA MET A 204 -11.14 -15.32 -9.94
C MET A 204 -10.30 -14.16 -9.40
N THR A 205 -10.86 -13.39 -8.47
CA THR A 205 -10.11 -12.31 -7.79
C THR A 205 -8.88 -12.85 -7.09
N MET A 206 -9.01 -13.95 -6.33
CA MET A 206 -7.85 -14.57 -5.66
C MET A 206 -6.77 -14.96 -6.66
N LYS A 207 -7.14 -15.58 -7.76
CA LYS A 207 -6.19 -15.99 -8.80
C LYS A 207 -5.41 -14.81 -9.38
N ILE A 208 -6.08 -13.66 -9.60
CA ILE A 208 -5.39 -12.43 -10.03
C ILE A 208 -4.44 -11.92 -8.95
N LEU A 209 -4.88 -11.94 -7.68
CA LEU A 209 -4.09 -11.42 -6.57
C LEU A 209 -2.87 -12.31 -6.23
N GLU A 210 -2.92 -13.62 -6.52
CA GLU A 210 -1.76 -14.52 -6.42
C GLU A 210 -0.58 -14.02 -7.26
N ASP A 211 -0.84 -13.40 -8.38
CA ASP A 211 0.17 -12.90 -9.30
C ASP A 211 1.05 -11.79 -8.71
N ILE A 212 0.56 -11.02 -7.75
CA ILE A 212 1.30 -9.93 -7.10
C ILE A 212 1.95 -10.34 -5.76
N VAL A 213 1.73 -11.58 -5.30
CA VAL A 213 2.35 -12.08 -4.06
C VAL A 213 3.86 -11.91 -4.05
N PRO A 214 4.60 -12.21 -5.13
CA PRO A 214 6.05 -12.04 -5.17
C PRO A 214 6.51 -10.57 -5.04
N ASN A 215 5.61 -9.62 -5.22
CA ASN A 215 5.90 -8.18 -5.10
C ASN A 215 5.82 -7.68 -3.66
N TYR A 216 5.17 -8.43 -2.76
CA TYR A 216 5.17 -8.10 -1.34
C TYR A 216 6.54 -8.40 -0.73
N ILE A 217 7.10 -7.40 -0.07
CA ILE A 217 8.38 -7.53 0.61
C ILE A 217 8.14 -8.05 2.01
N ASN A 218 8.68 -9.23 2.32
CA ASN A 218 8.73 -9.74 3.67
C ASN A 218 9.95 -9.14 4.38
N ILE A 219 9.77 -7.97 5.00
CA ILE A 219 10.80 -7.38 5.84
C ILE A 219 10.47 -7.75 7.29
N GLU A 220 11.34 -8.57 7.92
CA GLU A 220 11.32 -8.66 9.37
C GLU A 220 11.43 -7.26 9.95
N ALA A 221 10.52 -6.91 10.87
CA ALA A 221 10.45 -5.58 11.47
C ALA A 221 11.84 -5.05 11.84
N VAL A 222 12.03 -3.75 11.71
CA VAL A 222 13.30 -3.02 11.87
C VAL A 222 14.08 -3.35 13.14
N SER A 223 13.49 -3.98 14.15
CA SER A 223 14.20 -4.51 15.30
C SER A 223 14.56 -5.97 15.10
N THR A 224 15.83 -6.26 15.07
CA THR A 224 16.40 -7.61 15.00
C THR A 224 16.04 -8.52 16.17
N ASN A 225 15.32 -8.05 17.19
CA ASN A 225 14.99 -8.79 18.41
C ASN A 225 13.48 -8.98 18.68
N ALA A 226 12.60 -8.43 17.84
CA ALA A 226 11.17 -8.63 17.99
C ALA A 226 10.60 -9.02 16.62
N GLY A 227 10.43 -10.31 16.39
CA GLY A 227 9.86 -10.87 15.14
C GLY A 227 8.39 -10.49 14.92
N TYR A 228 8.14 -9.25 14.58
CA TYR A 228 6.84 -8.67 14.27
C TYR A 228 6.77 -8.16 12.84
N GLY A 229 7.24 -8.97 11.88
CA GLY A 229 6.76 -8.87 10.52
C GLY A 229 5.42 -9.62 10.44
N ILE A 230 4.41 -9.05 9.78
CA ILE A 230 3.37 -9.90 9.21
C ILE A 230 4.13 -10.79 8.24
N ASN A 231 4.21 -12.08 8.55
CA ASN A 231 4.76 -13.04 7.59
C ASN A 231 3.68 -13.22 6.52
N ILE A 232 3.77 -12.38 5.48
CA ILE A 232 2.83 -12.37 4.35
C ILE A 232 2.87 -13.75 3.69
N ASP A 233 4.03 -14.38 3.59
CA ASP A 233 4.17 -15.74 3.05
C ASP A 233 3.30 -16.74 3.83
N LYS A 234 3.24 -16.65 5.16
CA LYS A 234 2.32 -17.50 5.93
C LYS A 234 0.85 -17.21 5.66
N THR A 235 0.49 -15.93 5.49
CA THR A 235 -0.90 -15.57 5.20
C THR A 235 -1.31 -16.06 3.82
N PHE A 236 -0.44 -15.95 2.81
CA PHE A 236 -0.72 -16.44 1.46
C PHE A 236 -0.52 -17.96 1.34
N ASP A 237 0.46 -18.57 2.00
CA ASP A 237 0.63 -20.03 2.06
C ASP A 237 -0.55 -20.75 2.73
N GLU A 238 -1.23 -20.08 3.67
CA GLU A 238 -2.48 -20.57 4.27
C GLU A 238 -3.68 -20.41 3.35
N ILE A 239 -3.63 -19.48 2.39
CA ILE A 239 -4.68 -19.26 1.39
C ILE A 239 -4.60 -20.29 0.25
N ILE A 240 -3.38 -20.70 -0.13
CA ILE A 240 -3.12 -21.55 -1.30
C ILE A 240 -3.22 -23.05 -0.98
N LYS A 241 -3.19 -23.44 0.30
CA LYS A 241 -3.35 -24.85 0.75
C LYS A 241 -4.81 -25.20 1.03
#